data_63ffa69c0c5c16b0d31e02b873405505
#
_entry.id   63ffa69c0c5c16b0d31e02b873405505
#
_cell.length_a   1.000
_cell.length_b   1.000
_cell.length_c   1.000
_cell.angle_alpha   90.00
_cell.angle_beta   90.00
_cell.angle_gamma   90.00
#
_symmetry.space_group_name_H-M   'P 1'
#
loop_
_entity.id
_entity.type
_entity.pdbx_description
1 polymer ?
#
loop_
_entity_poly.entity_id
_entity_poly.type
_entity_poly.pdbx_seq_one_letter_code
_entity_poly.pdbx_strand_id
1 'polypeptide(L)'
;WPRAIVGVLRERGIASLYSHQALTADTVRAGRDVVVATPTASGKTLCYSLPILEKCLQDPDSRALMLFPLKALAQDQLAAFGELTGHWPEAARPSIAIYDGDTTDHFRRKIRKNPPNVLITNPEMLHLAILPFHEQWTTFLASLSLVVVDEAHTYRGVLGSHISQLFRRLNRICARYAARPNFVFCTATVGNPEELAGNLLGRELVQEKGLPSENASPFSPLLSPSSSSEPVALGTETSLNVSQKLTDILVIRESGAPTGKRHMVFIDPEDSPSTTAIALLKAALARGLRTIVYCRSRRMTELIALWAADKAGSFAGRISAYRAGFLPEERREIEARMSDGQLLAVVTTSALELGIDIGSLDVCILVGYPGTVISTMQRGGRVGRAGQESAVLLVAGE
;
A
#
# COMPACT_ATOMS: atom_id res chain seq x y z
N TRP A 1 -13.46 -10.28 15.60
CA TRP A 1 -13.82 -9.24 14.66
C TRP A 1 -15.29 -8.83 14.76
N PRO A 2 -15.65 -7.55 14.61
CA PRO A 2 -17.04 -7.10 14.50
C PRO A 2 -17.78 -7.81 13.36
N ARG A 3 -19.09 -8.10 13.58
CA ARG A 3 -19.91 -8.84 12.59
C ARG A 3 -19.94 -8.17 11.21
N ALA A 4 -19.94 -6.83 11.15
CA ALA A 4 -19.93 -6.07 9.91
C ALA A 4 -18.65 -6.34 9.09
N ILE A 5 -17.48 -6.43 9.73
CA ILE A 5 -16.21 -6.74 9.08
C ILE A 5 -16.22 -8.20 8.58
N VAL A 6 -16.66 -9.14 9.42
CA VAL A 6 -16.75 -10.56 9.03
C VAL A 6 -17.69 -10.75 7.84
N GLY A 7 -18.81 -10.02 7.82
CA GLY A 7 -19.78 -10.05 6.72
C GLY A 7 -19.15 -9.67 5.38
N VAL A 8 -18.52 -8.51 5.31
CA VAL A 8 -17.92 -8.02 4.05
C VAL A 8 -16.75 -8.87 3.58
N LEU A 9 -15.95 -9.43 4.51
CA LEU A 9 -14.86 -10.33 4.14
C LEU A 9 -15.39 -11.63 3.51
N ARG A 10 -16.49 -12.18 4.05
CA ARG A 10 -17.16 -13.37 3.49
C ARG A 10 -17.77 -13.09 2.11
N GLU A 11 -18.44 -11.96 1.94
CA GLU A 11 -18.99 -11.53 0.64
C GLU A 11 -17.92 -11.43 -0.43
N ARG A 12 -16.69 -11.05 -0.02
CA ARG A 12 -15.50 -11.00 -0.90
C ARG A 12 -14.77 -12.35 -1.04
N GLY A 13 -15.32 -13.44 -0.51
CA GLY A 13 -14.72 -14.77 -0.57
C GLY A 13 -13.48 -14.95 0.32
N ILE A 14 -13.26 -14.03 1.29
CA ILE A 14 -12.14 -14.12 2.23
C ILE A 14 -12.61 -14.94 3.45
N ALA A 15 -12.27 -16.21 3.47
CA ALA A 15 -12.63 -17.13 4.56
C ALA A 15 -11.72 -16.95 5.77
N SER A 16 -10.46 -16.56 5.57
CA SER A 16 -9.46 -16.33 6.62
C SER A 16 -8.49 -15.22 6.21
N LEU A 17 -7.96 -14.51 7.20
CA LEU A 17 -6.90 -13.54 6.98
C LEU A 17 -5.55 -14.24 6.82
N TYR A 18 -4.67 -13.65 6.03
CA TYR A 18 -3.28 -14.08 6.00
C TYR A 18 -2.59 -13.75 7.33
N SER A 19 -1.54 -14.52 7.68
CA SER A 19 -0.81 -14.38 8.95
C SER A 19 -0.35 -12.94 9.21
N HIS A 20 0.22 -12.26 8.22
CA HIS A 20 0.67 -10.88 8.35
C HIS A 20 -0.49 -9.88 8.55
N GLN A 21 -1.67 -10.14 8.01
CA GLN A 21 -2.87 -9.31 8.20
C GLN A 21 -3.41 -9.45 9.62
N ALA A 22 -3.52 -10.71 10.10
CA ALA A 22 -3.96 -11.00 11.46
C ALA A 22 -2.98 -10.42 12.50
N LEU A 23 -1.69 -10.67 12.33
CA LEU A 23 -0.65 -10.19 13.24
C LEU A 23 -0.58 -8.65 13.27
N THR A 24 -0.79 -7.96 12.14
CA THR A 24 -0.89 -6.50 12.11
C THR A 24 -2.06 -6.00 12.95
N ALA A 25 -3.23 -6.60 12.80
CA ALA A 25 -4.40 -6.20 13.55
C ALA A 25 -4.22 -6.42 15.06
N ASP A 26 -3.66 -7.56 15.47
CA ASP A 26 -3.40 -7.86 16.88
C ASP A 26 -2.36 -6.91 17.48
N THR A 27 -1.35 -6.52 16.70
CA THR A 27 -0.34 -5.53 17.10
C THR A 27 -0.97 -4.15 17.32
N VAL A 28 -1.85 -3.72 16.40
CA VAL A 28 -2.57 -2.44 16.54
C VAL A 28 -3.53 -2.46 17.73
N ARG A 29 -4.23 -3.58 17.98
CA ARG A 29 -5.08 -3.76 19.19
C ARG A 29 -4.28 -3.67 20.47
N ALA A 30 -3.05 -4.20 20.48
CA ALA A 30 -2.12 -4.09 21.59
C ALA A 30 -1.55 -2.67 21.80
N GLY A 31 -1.91 -1.71 20.95
CA GLY A 31 -1.43 -0.32 21.04
C GLY A 31 0.04 -0.17 20.62
N ARG A 32 0.56 -1.04 19.76
CA ARG A 32 1.95 -1.05 19.27
C ARG A 32 2.03 -0.57 17.83
N ASP A 33 3.18 0.00 17.48
CA ASP A 33 3.51 0.35 16.10
C ASP A 33 3.94 -0.90 15.31
N VAL A 34 3.69 -0.90 14.00
CA VAL A 34 4.00 -2.06 13.16
C VAL A 34 4.55 -1.65 11.80
N VAL A 35 5.49 -2.43 11.30
CA VAL A 35 6.02 -2.34 9.93
C VAL A 35 5.68 -3.62 9.19
N VAL A 36 4.91 -3.51 8.14
CA VAL A 36 4.57 -4.62 7.23
C VAL A 36 5.45 -4.51 5.99
N ALA A 37 6.53 -5.30 5.96
CA ALA A 37 7.53 -5.32 4.89
C ALA A 37 7.38 -6.58 4.02
N THR A 38 6.17 -6.81 3.50
CA THR A 38 5.84 -7.98 2.70
C THR A 38 5.86 -7.64 1.20
N PRO A 39 6.00 -8.62 0.30
CA PRO A 39 6.02 -8.40 -1.14
C PRO A 39 4.82 -7.60 -1.65
N THR A 40 4.94 -7.01 -2.84
CA THR A 40 3.80 -6.41 -3.54
C THR A 40 2.71 -7.45 -3.79
N ALA A 41 1.45 -7.02 -3.84
CA ALA A 41 0.27 -7.88 -4.02
C ALA A 41 0.03 -8.92 -2.89
N SER A 42 0.61 -8.74 -1.71
CA SER A 42 0.35 -9.59 -0.53
C SER A 42 -0.94 -9.25 0.22
N GLY A 43 -1.70 -8.24 -0.23
CA GLY A 43 -2.92 -7.79 0.45
C GLY A 43 -2.66 -6.87 1.64
N LYS A 44 -1.60 -6.05 1.60
CA LYS A 44 -1.25 -5.06 2.65
C LYS A 44 -2.37 -4.08 2.98
N THR A 45 -3.24 -3.78 2.02
CA THR A 45 -4.40 -2.90 2.24
C THR A 45 -5.24 -3.34 3.43
N LEU A 46 -5.49 -4.64 3.58
CA LEU A 46 -6.27 -5.16 4.71
C LEU A 46 -5.52 -5.03 6.05
N CYS A 47 -4.18 -4.98 6.04
CA CYS A 47 -3.39 -4.79 7.27
C CYS A 47 -3.75 -3.50 8.02
N TYR A 48 -4.08 -2.43 7.29
CA TYR A 48 -4.46 -1.16 7.91
C TYR A 48 -5.96 -0.86 7.83
N SER A 49 -6.64 -1.30 6.75
CA SER A 49 -8.08 -1.02 6.62
C SER A 49 -8.89 -1.71 7.71
N LEU A 50 -8.59 -2.97 8.02
CA LEU A 50 -9.34 -3.70 9.04
C LEU A 50 -9.21 -3.11 10.45
N PRO A 51 -8.00 -2.78 10.95
CA PRO A 51 -7.85 -2.09 12.23
C PRO A 51 -8.53 -0.72 12.27
N ILE A 52 -8.48 0.06 11.17
CA ILE A 52 -9.17 1.35 11.07
C ILE A 52 -10.69 1.14 11.23
N LEU A 53 -11.26 0.23 10.44
CA LEU A 53 -12.70 -0.07 10.45
C LEU A 53 -13.14 -0.59 11.82
N GLU A 54 -12.34 -1.45 12.45
CA GLU A 54 -12.62 -1.97 13.78
C GLU A 54 -12.67 -0.85 14.83
N LYS A 55 -11.67 0.06 14.82
CA LYS A 55 -11.64 1.21 15.72
C LYS A 55 -12.84 2.14 15.51
N CYS A 56 -13.21 2.43 14.25
CA CYS A 56 -14.38 3.26 13.94
C CYS A 56 -15.70 2.63 14.37
N LEU A 57 -15.82 1.29 14.36
CA LEU A 57 -17.01 0.59 14.85
C LEU A 57 -17.09 0.55 16.38
N GLN A 58 -15.92 0.52 17.06
CA GLN A 58 -15.84 0.55 18.53
C GLN A 58 -16.04 1.96 19.09
N ASP A 59 -15.49 2.96 18.38
CA ASP A 59 -15.56 4.36 18.73
C ASP A 59 -15.80 5.21 17.46
N PRO A 60 -17.03 5.73 17.26
CA PRO A 60 -17.37 6.57 16.11
C PRO A 60 -16.55 7.88 16.03
N ASP A 61 -15.98 8.32 17.16
CA ASP A 61 -15.10 9.49 17.19
C ASP A 61 -13.65 9.17 16.87
N SER A 62 -13.28 7.90 16.74
CA SER A 62 -11.94 7.50 16.34
C SER A 62 -11.58 8.03 14.95
N ARG A 63 -10.34 8.52 14.82
CA ARG A 63 -9.80 9.10 13.58
C ARG A 63 -8.54 8.36 13.14
N ALA A 64 -8.40 8.22 11.83
CA ALA A 64 -7.21 7.67 11.19
C ALA A 64 -6.68 8.63 10.13
N LEU A 65 -5.36 8.79 10.07
CA LEU A 65 -4.65 9.54 9.04
C LEU A 65 -3.91 8.57 8.14
N MET A 66 -4.16 8.63 6.84
CA MET A 66 -3.48 7.78 5.86
C MET A 66 -2.62 8.64 4.93
N LEU A 67 -1.34 8.31 4.84
CA LEU A 67 -0.34 9.04 4.06
C LEU A 67 0.12 8.21 2.87
N PHE A 68 -0.13 8.73 1.67
CA PHE A 68 0.29 8.12 0.41
C PHE A 68 1.23 9.05 -0.34
N PRO A 69 2.27 8.52 -1.02
CA PRO A 69 3.19 9.34 -1.81
C PRO A 69 2.58 9.84 -3.13
N LEU A 70 1.54 9.17 -3.63
CA LEU A 70 0.90 9.49 -4.91
C LEU A 70 -0.61 9.64 -4.77
N LYS A 71 -1.17 10.63 -5.50
CA LYS A 71 -2.63 10.89 -5.52
C LYS A 71 -3.43 9.71 -6.07
N ALA A 72 -2.90 8.98 -7.06
CA ALA A 72 -3.56 7.80 -7.62
C ALA A 72 -3.80 6.74 -6.56
N LEU A 73 -2.78 6.44 -5.71
CA LEU A 73 -2.93 5.51 -4.59
C LEU A 73 -4.00 5.95 -3.59
N ALA A 74 -4.10 7.27 -3.33
CA ALA A 74 -5.12 7.82 -2.46
C ALA A 74 -6.54 7.56 -3.01
N GLN A 75 -6.74 7.71 -4.32
CA GLN A 75 -8.02 7.43 -4.99
C GLN A 75 -8.37 5.95 -4.95
N ASP A 76 -7.40 5.07 -5.22
CA ASP A 76 -7.60 3.61 -5.16
C ASP A 76 -7.98 3.18 -3.73
N GLN A 77 -7.36 3.77 -2.71
CA GLN A 77 -7.70 3.47 -1.32
C GLN A 77 -9.07 3.99 -0.93
N LEU A 78 -9.48 5.17 -1.40
CA LEU A 78 -10.84 5.66 -1.20
C LEU A 78 -11.87 4.69 -1.79
N ALA A 79 -11.64 4.20 -3.00
CA ALA A 79 -12.48 3.20 -3.64
C ALA A 79 -12.52 1.88 -2.85
N ALA A 80 -11.34 1.37 -2.43
CA ALA A 80 -11.23 0.14 -1.65
C ALA A 80 -11.99 0.20 -0.31
N PHE A 81 -11.92 1.32 0.39
CA PHE A 81 -12.73 1.55 1.61
C PHE A 81 -14.23 1.63 1.30
N GLY A 82 -14.59 2.28 0.18
CA GLY A 82 -15.97 2.33 -0.29
C GLY A 82 -16.55 0.92 -0.53
N GLU A 83 -15.77 0.04 -1.15
CA GLU A 83 -16.14 -1.36 -1.36
C GLU A 83 -16.25 -2.15 -0.05
N LEU A 84 -15.36 -1.90 0.92
CA LEU A 84 -15.39 -2.58 2.22
C LEU A 84 -16.58 -2.14 3.09
N THR A 85 -17.10 -0.94 2.89
CA THR A 85 -18.13 -0.37 3.75
C THR A 85 -19.46 -0.10 3.03
N GLY A 86 -19.51 -0.30 1.71
CA GLY A 86 -20.65 0.06 0.86
C GLY A 86 -21.99 -0.58 1.28
N HIS A 87 -21.96 -1.79 1.81
CA HIS A 87 -23.12 -2.52 2.29
C HIS A 87 -23.48 -2.26 3.76
N TRP A 88 -22.68 -1.47 4.47
CA TRP A 88 -22.97 -1.15 5.87
C TRP A 88 -24.10 -0.13 5.97
N PRO A 89 -24.92 -0.18 7.04
CA PRO A 89 -25.87 0.88 7.34
C PRO A 89 -25.19 2.24 7.41
N GLU A 90 -25.83 3.27 6.91
CA GLU A 90 -25.22 4.62 6.82
C GLU A 90 -24.71 5.11 8.18
N ALA A 91 -25.45 4.85 9.25
CA ALA A 91 -25.07 5.22 10.62
C ALA A 91 -23.81 4.51 11.15
N ALA A 92 -23.46 3.34 10.60
CA ALA A 92 -22.28 2.58 10.98
C ALA A 92 -21.10 2.79 10.02
N ARG A 93 -21.33 3.46 8.89
CA ARG A 93 -20.33 3.65 7.85
C ARG A 93 -19.38 4.77 8.23
N PRO A 94 -18.05 4.51 8.36
CA PRO A 94 -17.09 5.57 8.62
C PRO A 94 -17.02 6.55 7.46
N SER A 95 -16.94 7.82 7.77
CA SER A 95 -16.75 8.88 6.79
C SER A 95 -15.29 8.92 6.35
N ILE A 96 -15.06 9.04 5.04
CA ILE A 96 -13.72 9.02 4.43
C ILE A 96 -13.61 10.18 3.46
N ALA A 97 -12.48 10.89 3.49
CA ALA A 97 -12.21 11.98 2.55
C ALA A 97 -10.73 12.04 2.16
N ILE A 98 -10.49 12.46 0.92
CA ILE A 98 -9.17 12.86 0.44
C ILE A 98 -8.99 14.35 0.69
N TYR A 99 -7.81 14.70 1.22
CA TYR A 99 -7.38 16.08 1.43
C TYR A 99 -6.00 16.26 0.80
N ASP A 100 -5.99 16.76 -0.43
CA ASP A 100 -4.78 16.92 -1.25
C ASP A 100 -4.78 18.26 -2.01
N GLY A 101 -3.82 18.41 -2.95
CA GLY A 101 -3.70 19.62 -3.76
C GLY A 101 -4.88 19.85 -4.69
N ASP A 102 -5.64 18.82 -5.06
CA ASP A 102 -6.79 18.92 -5.97
C ASP A 102 -8.11 19.15 -5.22
N THR A 103 -8.10 19.02 -3.88
CA THR A 103 -9.26 19.31 -3.05
C THR A 103 -9.61 20.81 -3.11
N THR A 104 -10.81 21.12 -3.59
CA THR A 104 -11.26 22.52 -3.73
C THR A 104 -11.43 23.21 -2.37
N ASP A 105 -11.36 24.54 -2.34
CA ASP A 105 -11.47 25.31 -1.09
C ASP A 105 -12.81 25.13 -0.38
N HIS A 106 -13.88 24.87 -1.13
CA HIS A 106 -15.18 24.53 -0.56
C HIS A 106 -15.11 23.21 0.23
N PHE A 107 -14.58 22.17 -0.38
CA PHE A 107 -14.42 20.87 0.28
C PHE A 107 -13.40 20.92 1.42
N ARG A 108 -12.31 21.68 1.27
CA ARG A 108 -11.33 21.89 2.36
C ARG A 108 -11.99 22.49 3.59
N ARG A 109 -12.86 23.50 3.43
CA ARG A 109 -13.63 24.10 4.54
C ARG A 109 -14.61 23.10 5.16
N LYS A 110 -15.31 22.30 4.33
CA LYS A 110 -16.23 21.26 4.81
C LYS A 110 -15.52 20.20 5.64
N ILE A 111 -14.37 19.69 5.16
CA ILE A 111 -13.55 18.69 5.85
C ILE A 111 -13.04 19.23 7.19
N ARG A 112 -12.56 20.48 7.26
CA ARG A 112 -12.11 21.08 8.52
C ARG A 112 -13.24 21.26 9.53
N LYS A 113 -14.43 21.65 9.05
CA LYS A 113 -15.60 21.84 9.93
C LYS A 113 -16.12 20.52 10.50
N ASN A 114 -16.15 19.49 9.68
CA ASN A 114 -16.60 18.13 10.04
C ASN A 114 -15.54 17.12 9.57
N PRO A 115 -14.49 16.89 10.36
CA PRO A 115 -13.41 15.99 9.99
C PRO A 115 -13.92 14.55 9.84
N PRO A 116 -13.51 13.84 8.76
CA PRO A 116 -13.91 12.45 8.54
C PRO A 116 -13.24 11.50 9.56
N ASN A 117 -13.77 10.29 9.67
CA ASN A 117 -13.12 9.22 10.43
C ASN A 117 -11.77 8.85 9.81
N VAL A 118 -11.69 8.82 8.48
CA VAL A 118 -10.47 8.50 7.75
C VAL A 118 -10.10 9.65 6.82
N LEU A 119 -8.97 10.28 7.09
CA LEU A 119 -8.41 11.34 6.25
C LEU A 119 -7.26 10.77 5.44
N ILE A 120 -7.42 10.73 4.12
CA ILE A 120 -6.39 10.31 3.17
C ILE A 120 -5.69 11.56 2.65
N THR A 121 -4.36 11.61 2.76
CA THR A 121 -3.58 12.77 2.33
C THR A 121 -2.15 12.36 1.96
N ASN A 122 -1.28 13.33 1.74
CA ASN A 122 0.15 13.13 1.54
C ASN A 122 0.98 13.92 2.56
N PRO A 123 2.27 13.62 2.72
CA PRO A 123 3.12 14.31 3.68
C PRO A 123 3.22 15.83 3.44
N GLU A 124 3.18 16.29 2.19
CA GLU A 124 3.24 17.71 1.86
C GLU A 124 2.02 18.46 2.41
N MET A 125 0.83 17.93 2.20
CA MET A 125 -0.41 18.50 2.75
C MET A 125 -0.44 18.45 4.27
N LEU A 126 0.05 17.38 4.88
CA LEU A 126 0.21 17.30 6.32
C LEU A 126 1.13 18.42 6.82
N HIS A 127 2.26 18.67 6.12
CA HIS A 127 3.23 19.71 6.46
C HIS A 127 2.68 21.12 6.29
N LEU A 128 2.04 21.41 5.16
CA LEU A 128 1.68 22.78 4.75
C LEU A 128 0.28 23.20 5.16
N ALA A 129 -0.67 22.26 5.24
CA ALA A 129 -2.09 22.60 5.37
C ALA A 129 -2.74 22.06 6.67
N ILE A 130 -2.15 21.08 7.34
CA ILE A 130 -2.72 20.50 8.58
C ILE A 130 -1.94 20.97 9.80
N LEU A 131 -0.66 20.65 9.91
CA LEU A 131 0.12 20.92 11.13
C LEU A 131 0.34 22.40 11.41
N PRO A 132 0.53 23.33 10.45
CA PRO A 132 0.61 24.76 10.74
C PRO A 132 -0.69 25.33 11.30
N PHE A 133 -1.82 24.75 10.90
CA PHE A 133 -3.17 25.17 11.28
C PHE A 133 -3.85 24.16 12.21
N HIS A 134 -3.06 23.47 13.04
CA HIS A 134 -3.54 22.38 13.90
C HIS A 134 -4.71 22.74 14.80
N GLU A 135 -4.89 24.02 15.15
CA GLU A 135 -6.02 24.51 15.92
C GLU A 135 -7.36 24.32 15.19
N GLN A 136 -7.35 24.43 13.84
CA GLN A 136 -8.52 24.15 13.00
C GLN A 136 -8.80 22.64 12.83
N TRP A 137 -7.86 21.81 13.27
CA TRP A 137 -7.90 20.36 13.19
C TRP A 137 -7.99 19.69 14.57
N THR A 138 -8.30 20.47 15.62
CA THR A 138 -8.30 19.98 17.01
C THR A 138 -9.15 18.73 17.18
N THR A 139 -10.39 18.72 16.68
CA THR A 139 -11.29 17.56 16.77
C THR A 139 -10.68 16.31 16.11
N PHE A 140 -10.05 16.47 14.94
CA PHE A 140 -9.40 15.36 14.24
C PHE A 140 -8.16 14.85 14.99
N LEU A 141 -7.29 15.77 15.41
CA LEU A 141 -6.01 15.44 16.05
C LEU A 141 -6.17 14.91 17.48
N ALA A 142 -7.18 15.37 18.21
CA ALA A 142 -7.49 14.87 19.56
C ALA A 142 -8.01 13.41 19.56
N SER A 143 -8.71 13.01 18.51
CA SER A 143 -9.24 11.65 18.34
C SER A 143 -8.37 10.77 17.43
N LEU A 144 -7.19 11.27 17.00
CA LEU A 144 -6.31 10.52 16.11
C LEU A 144 -5.73 9.29 16.80
N SER A 145 -6.15 8.11 16.36
CA SER A 145 -5.79 6.82 16.96
C SER A 145 -4.81 6.01 16.11
N LEU A 146 -4.77 6.27 14.80
CA LEU A 146 -3.92 5.51 13.87
C LEU A 146 -3.37 6.41 12.77
N VAL A 147 -2.08 6.24 12.47
CA VAL A 147 -1.40 6.84 11.31
C VAL A 147 -0.88 5.73 10.42
N VAL A 148 -1.36 5.68 9.19
CA VAL A 148 -0.89 4.74 8.17
C VAL A 148 0.06 5.45 7.23
N VAL A 149 1.22 4.86 7.00
CA VAL A 149 2.24 5.34 6.07
C VAL A 149 2.46 4.25 5.03
N ASP A 150 1.83 4.40 3.88
CA ASP A 150 1.98 3.42 2.81
C ASP A 150 3.14 3.78 1.89
N GLU A 151 3.70 2.75 1.23
CA GLU A 151 4.91 2.84 0.40
C GLU A 151 6.07 3.55 1.12
N ALA A 152 6.26 3.24 2.41
CA ALA A 152 7.21 3.91 3.31
C ALA A 152 8.67 3.92 2.79
N HIS A 153 9.03 2.95 1.95
CA HIS A 153 10.35 2.89 1.30
C HIS A 153 10.64 4.06 0.35
N THR A 154 9.62 4.84 -0.04
CA THR A 154 9.80 6.06 -0.83
C THR A 154 10.42 7.21 -0.01
N TYR A 155 10.27 7.16 1.31
CA TYR A 155 10.74 8.19 2.24
C TYR A 155 12.17 7.90 2.70
N ARG A 156 13.16 8.16 1.83
CA ARG A 156 14.59 7.91 2.05
C ARG A 156 15.43 9.16 1.77
N GLY A 157 16.67 9.13 2.22
CA GLY A 157 17.62 10.22 2.01
C GLY A 157 17.09 11.55 2.54
N VAL A 158 17.26 12.61 1.78
CA VAL A 158 16.82 13.97 2.15
C VAL A 158 15.32 14.02 2.42
N LEU A 159 14.50 13.40 1.54
CA LEU A 159 13.06 13.34 1.75
C LEU A 159 12.71 12.62 3.05
N GLY A 160 13.34 11.48 3.33
CA GLY A 160 13.14 10.75 4.58
C GLY A 160 13.47 11.56 5.82
N SER A 161 14.55 12.36 5.79
CA SER A 161 14.90 13.28 6.88
C SER A 161 13.81 14.32 7.12
N HIS A 162 13.24 14.90 6.06
CA HIS A 162 12.12 15.85 6.19
C HIS A 162 10.87 15.18 6.76
N ILE A 163 10.53 13.97 6.29
CA ILE A 163 9.38 13.21 6.80
C ILE A 163 9.57 12.82 8.26
N SER A 164 10.80 12.48 8.70
CA SER A 164 11.10 12.22 10.11
C SER A 164 10.78 13.44 10.98
N GLN A 165 11.17 14.64 10.57
CA GLN A 165 10.85 15.88 11.29
C GLN A 165 9.33 16.15 11.29
N LEU A 166 8.65 15.84 10.19
CA LEU A 166 7.21 15.96 10.06
C LEU A 166 6.48 15.05 11.07
N PHE A 167 6.89 13.79 11.20
CA PHE A 167 6.28 12.85 12.17
C PHE A 167 6.59 13.23 13.62
N ARG A 168 7.79 13.72 13.91
CA ARG A 168 8.09 14.27 15.24
C ARG A 168 7.20 15.47 15.58
N ARG A 169 6.93 16.33 14.60
CA ARG A 169 6.02 17.46 14.77
C ARG A 169 4.58 16.98 14.97
N LEU A 170 4.11 16.01 14.18
CA LEU A 170 2.78 15.40 14.33
C LEU A 170 2.61 14.84 15.75
N ASN A 171 3.56 14.03 16.21
CA ASN A 171 3.52 13.42 17.55
C ASN A 171 3.45 14.49 18.68
N ARG A 172 4.23 15.58 18.56
CA ARG A 172 4.18 16.67 19.55
C ARG A 172 2.83 17.37 19.55
N ILE A 173 2.23 17.59 18.38
CA ILE A 173 0.92 18.24 18.28
C ILE A 173 -0.18 17.31 18.78
N CYS A 174 -0.14 16.01 18.46
CA CYS A 174 -1.06 15.02 19.00
C CYS A 174 -0.97 14.94 20.53
N ALA A 175 0.24 14.92 21.09
CA ALA A 175 0.46 14.93 22.54
C ALA A 175 -0.12 16.17 23.22
N ARG A 176 -0.10 17.35 22.58
CA ARG A 176 -0.78 18.57 23.06
C ARG A 176 -2.29 18.39 23.20
N TYR A 177 -2.89 17.55 22.36
CA TYR A 177 -4.31 17.20 22.38
C TYR A 177 -4.58 15.87 23.10
N ALA A 178 -3.65 15.39 23.92
CA ALA A 178 -3.71 14.12 24.64
C ALA A 178 -3.87 12.86 23.77
N ALA A 179 -3.64 12.97 22.46
CA ALA A 179 -3.69 11.84 21.53
C ALA A 179 -2.30 11.19 21.38
N ARG A 180 -2.30 9.86 21.21
CA ARG A 180 -1.09 9.05 20.99
C ARG A 180 -1.39 8.01 19.91
N PRO A 181 -1.37 8.39 18.63
CA PRO A 181 -1.67 7.47 17.55
C PRO A 181 -0.59 6.39 17.41
N ASN A 182 -1.01 5.18 17.06
CA ASN A 182 -0.11 4.14 16.61
C ASN A 182 0.23 4.35 15.15
N PHE A 183 1.41 3.85 14.73
CA PHE A 183 1.84 3.90 13.34
C PHE A 183 1.80 2.50 12.70
N VAL A 184 1.24 2.44 11.50
CA VAL A 184 1.30 1.27 10.61
C VAL A 184 2.05 1.68 9.36
N PHE A 185 3.27 1.17 9.21
CA PHE A 185 4.06 1.36 8.01
C PHE A 185 3.86 0.17 7.08
N CYS A 186 3.47 0.43 5.85
CA CYS A 186 3.45 -0.55 4.79
C CYS A 186 4.56 -0.24 3.79
N THR A 187 5.32 -1.24 3.42
CA THR A 187 6.44 -1.09 2.50
C THR A 187 6.59 -2.34 1.63
N ALA A 188 7.20 -2.20 0.45
CA ALA A 188 7.74 -3.34 -0.27
C ALA A 188 8.85 -3.99 0.54
N THR A 189 9.30 -5.16 0.12
CA THR A 189 10.45 -5.83 0.73
C THR A 189 11.67 -4.92 0.73
N VAL A 190 12.14 -4.56 1.91
CA VAL A 190 13.34 -3.76 2.15
C VAL A 190 14.26 -4.53 3.09
N GLY A 191 15.56 -4.28 3.00
CA GLY A 191 16.55 -5.00 3.80
C GLY A 191 16.48 -4.67 5.31
N ASN A 192 16.13 -3.43 5.65
CA ASN A 192 16.16 -2.89 7.00
C ASN A 192 14.88 -2.10 7.34
N PRO A 193 13.68 -2.73 7.35
CA PRO A 193 12.41 -2.04 7.57
C PRO A 193 12.29 -1.44 8.98
N GLU A 194 12.87 -2.07 9.99
CA GLU A 194 12.96 -1.56 11.36
C GLU A 194 13.72 -0.25 11.42
N GLU A 195 14.92 -0.19 10.83
CA GLU A 195 15.73 1.02 10.79
C GLU A 195 15.01 2.15 10.05
N LEU A 196 14.34 1.83 8.93
CA LEU A 196 13.54 2.80 8.19
C LEU A 196 12.45 3.42 9.07
N ALA A 197 11.67 2.60 9.76
CA ALA A 197 10.58 3.08 10.61
C ALA A 197 11.10 3.81 11.86
N GLY A 198 12.15 3.28 12.50
CA GLY A 198 12.81 3.93 13.63
C GLY A 198 13.32 5.31 13.26
N ASN A 199 14.02 5.44 12.14
CA ASN A 199 14.50 6.72 11.64
C ASN A 199 13.35 7.69 11.30
N LEU A 200 12.27 7.22 10.67
CA LEU A 200 11.12 8.04 10.37
C LEU A 200 10.40 8.54 11.63
N LEU A 201 10.29 7.71 12.66
CA LEU A 201 9.69 8.10 13.95
C LEU A 201 10.67 8.83 14.87
N GLY A 202 11.97 8.81 14.58
CA GLY A 202 13.02 9.35 15.42
C GLY A 202 13.14 8.58 16.74
N ARG A 203 13.02 7.26 16.69
CA ARG A 203 13.13 6.35 17.83
C ARG A 203 14.36 5.46 17.63
N GLU A 204 15.11 5.22 18.72
CA GLU A 204 16.14 4.19 18.73
C GLU A 204 15.50 2.81 18.79
N LEU A 205 15.99 1.88 17.97
CA LEU A 205 15.52 0.51 17.93
C LEU A 205 16.22 -0.29 19.02
N VAL A 206 15.46 -0.85 19.93
CA VAL A 206 15.97 -1.94 20.78
C VAL A 206 15.80 -3.24 19.99
N GLN A 207 16.91 -3.87 19.62
CA GLN A 207 16.88 -5.20 19.03
C GLN A 207 16.37 -6.21 20.08
N GLU A 208 15.12 -6.61 20.00
CA GLU A 208 14.67 -7.82 20.68
C GLU A 208 15.30 -9.03 19.98
N LYS A 209 16.11 -9.77 20.72
CA LYS A 209 16.53 -11.13 20.33
C LYS A 209 15.28 -11.96 20.22
N GLY A 210 15.04 -12.48 19.01
CA GLY A 210 14.03 -13.38 18.55
C GLY A 210 13.01 -13.94 19.57
N LEU A 211 11.74 -13.65 19.35
CA LEU A 211 10.67 -14.50 19.86
C LEU A 211 10.82 -15.88 19.19
N PRO A 212 10.72 -16.98 19.96
CA PRO A 212 10.74 -18.32 19.37
C PRO A 212 9.56 -18.47 18.41
N SER A 213 9.83 -18.89 17.20
CA SER A 213 8.82 -19.33 16.25
C SER A 213 8.30 -20.70 16.69
N GLU A 214 7.41 -20.75 17.66
CA GLU A 214 6.66 -21.96 17.95
C GLU A 214 5.20 -21.78 17.51
N ASN A 215 4.86 -22.49 16.43
CA ASN A 215 3.52 -22.91 16.05
C ASN A 215 2.42 -21.86 15.87
N ALA A 216 2.65 -20.86 15.03
CA ALA A 216 1.54 -20.15 14.43
C ALA A 216 1.05 -20.98 13.22
N SER A 217 -0.12 -21.59 13.34
CA SER A 217 -0.86 -22.11 12.19
C SER A 217 -0.98 -21.01 11.14
N PRO A 218 -0.69 -21.24 9.86
CA PRO A 218 -0.70 -20.22 8.82
C PRO A 218 -2.07 -19.56 8.58
N PHE A 219 -3.10 -20.02 9.27
CA PHE A 219 -4.45 -19.51 9.12
C PHE A 219 -5.15 -19.46 10.49
N SER A 220 -5.42 -18.26 11.00
CA SER A 220 -6.38 -18.11 12.09
C SER A 220 -7.79 -18.07 11.51
N PRO A 221 -8.70 -18.99 11.89
CA PRO A 221 -10.09 -18.95 11.44
C PRO A 221 -10.77 -17.66 11.88
N LEU A 222 -11.58 -17.06 11.01
CA LEU A 222 -12.39 -15.88 11.31
C LEU A 222 -13.44 -16.09 12.40
N LEU A 223 -13.65 -17.34 12.82
CA LEU A 223 -14.62 -17.75 13.84
C LEU A 223 -13.99 -18.76 14.78
N SER A 224 -13.71 -18.32 16.02
CA SER A 224 -13.80 -19.20 17.19
C SER A 224 -15.15 -18.90 17.86
N PRO A 225 -15.97 -19.89 18.18
CA PRO A 225 -17.14 -19.66 19.00
C PRO A 225 -16.68 -19.34 20.42
N SER A 226 -16.87 -18.09 20.86
CA SER A 226 -16.71 -17.73 22.26
C SER A 226 -17.81 -18.41 23.07
N SER A 227 -17.50 -19.50 23.71
CA SER A 227 -18.30 -20.05 24.81
C SER A 227 -17.78 -19.45 26.11
N SER A 228 -18.74 -18.98 26.91
CA SER A 228 -18.69 -18.68 28.33
C SER A 228 -17.94 -17.44 28.82
N SER A 229 -18.77 -16.50 29.24
CA SER A 229 -18.52 -15.42 30.16
C SER A 229 -18.13 -15.99 31.55
N GLU A 230 -16.88 -15.77 31.98
CA GLU A 230 -16.56 -15.66 33.40
C GLU A 230 -15.75 -14.38 33.63
N PRO A 231 -16.06 -13.62 34.69
CA PRO A 231 -15.36 -12.38 34.98
C PRO A 231 -14.01 -12.70 35.62
N VAL A 232 -12.93 -12.40 34.94
CA VAL A 232 -11.59 -12.43 35.53
C VAL A 232 -11.41 -11.21 36.41
N ALA A 233 -11.10 -11.50 37.67
CA ALA A 233 -10.91 -10.54 38.77
C ALA A 233 -9.87 -9.46 38.40
N LEU A 234 -10.18 -8.21 38.84
CA LEU A 234 -9.23 -7.10 38.88
C LEU A 234 -8.00 -7.50 39.72
N GLY A 235 -6.88 -7.74 39.03
CA GLY A 235 -5.57 -7.84 39.65
C GLY A 235 -4.83 -6.52 39.44
N THR A 236 -4.60 -5.84 40.54
CA THR A 236 -3.59 -4.80 40.85
C THR A 236 -2.83 -4.16 39.69
N GLU A 237 -3.04 -2.85 39.55
CA GLU A 237 -2.27 -1.92 38.76
C GLU A 237 -0.76 -2.11 38.98
N THR A 238 -0.09 -2.72 38.01
CA THR A 238 1.35 -2.56 37.84
C THR A 238 1.54 -1.35 36.94
N SER A 239 2.00 -0.25 37.51
CA SER A 239 2.46 0.95 36.82
C SER A 239 3.55 0.58 35.83
N LEU A 240 3.16 0.26 34.59
CA LEU A 240 4.08 0.09 33.47
C LEU A 240 4.74 1.43 33.18
N ASN A 241 6.03 1.49 33.44
CA ASN A 241 6.90 2.61 33.17
C ASN A 241 6.66 3.18 31.79
N VAL A 242 6.25 4.44 31.69
CA VAL A 242 5.92 5.18 30.46
C VAL A 242 7.10 5.21 29.47
N SER A 243 8.32 4.94 29.93
CA SER A 243 9.53 4.86 29.09
C SER A 243 9.62 3.61 28.24
N GLN A 244 9.02 2.47 28.63
CA GLN A 244 9.13 1.21 27.88
C GLN A 244 8.16 1.11 26.68
N LYS A 245 7.08 1.90 26.66
CA LYS A 245 6.09 1.89 25.56
C LYS A 245 6.57 2.58 24.25
N LEU A 246 7.69 3.28 24.27
CA LEU A 246 8.18 4.12 23.16
C LEU A 246 9.11 3.40 22.16
N THR A 247 9.53 2.17 22.45
CA THR A 247 10.60 1.49 21.69
C THR A 247 10.15 0.29 20.84
N ASP A 248 8.92 -0.18 20.98
CA ASP A 248 8.46 -1.44 20.39
C ASP A 248 7.74 -1.25 19.05
N ILE A 249 8.51 -1.34 17.96
CA ILE A 249 7.95 -1.47 16.61
C ILE A 249 8.03 -2.94 16.20
N LEU A 250 6.87 -3.59 15.98
CA LEU A 250 6.86 -4.94 15.44
C LEU A 250 7.13 -4.92 13.93
N VAL A 251 8.04 -5.78 13.47
CA VAL A 251 8.36 -5.91 12.04
C VAL A 251 7.84 -7.25 11.51
N ILE A 252 6.98 -7.19 10.51
CA ILE A 252 6.40 -8.34 9.82
C ILE A 252 7.03 -8.44 8.44
N ARG A 253 7.84 -9.45 8.20
CA ARG A 253 8.56 -9.70 6.93
C ARG A 253 7.93 -10.82 6.12
N GLU A 254 7.34 -11.80 6.79
CA GLU A 254 6.75 -12.96 6.16
C GLU A 254 5.33 -12.67 5.69
N SER A 255 5.03 -13.09 4.47
CA SER A 255 3.70 -13.01 3.89
C SER A 255 3.03 -14.36 3.93
N GLY A 256 1.85 -14.45 4.56
CA GLY A 256 1.00 -15.62 4.45
C GLY A 256 0.21 -15.71 3.14
N ALA A 257 0.36 -14.74 2.24
CA ALA A 257 -0.31 -14.74 0.94
C ALA A 257 0.33 -15.78 0.01
N PRO A 258 -0.47 -16.50 -0.81
CA PRO A 258 0.07 -17.44 -1.79
C PRO A 258 0.93 -16.69 -2.81
N THR A 259 2.13 -17.19 -3.03
CA THR A 259 3.06 -16.66 -4.03
C THR A 259 3.17 -17.62 -5.20
N GLY A 260 2.94 -17.13 -6.42
CA GLY A 260 3.22 -17.90 -7.63
C GLY A 260 4.73 -18.01 -7.90
N LYS A 261 5.10 -19.02 -8.65
CA LYS A 261 6.47 -19.20 -9.11
C LYS A 261 6.83 -18.06 -10.08
N ARG A 262 7.88 -17.32 -9.75
CA ARG A 262 8.36 -16.22 -10.57
C ARG A 262 9.73 -16.55 -11.15
N HIS A 263 9.81 -16.58 -12.47
CA HIS A 263 11.07 -16.76 -13.19
C HIS A 263 11.72 -15.42 -13.44
N MET A 264 12.95 -15.23 -12.99
CA MET A 264 13.74 -14.05 -13.33
C MET A 264 14.80 -14.43 -14.36
N VAL A 265 14.74 -13.80 -15.52
CA VAL A 265 15.63 -14.06 -16.63
C VAL A 265 16.40 -12.79 -16.97
N PHE A 266 17.71 -12.90 -17.04
CA PHE A 266 18.60 -11.83 -17.46
C PHE A 266 18.98 -12.08 -18.92
N ILE A 267 18.80 -11.08 -19.76
CA ILE A 267 19.01 -11.17 -21.21
C ILE A 267 20.06 -10.14 -21.61
N ASP A 268 21.15 -10.62 -22.16
CA ASP A 268 22.12 -9.77 -22.84
C ASP A 268 21.72 -9.64 -24.32
N PRO A 269 21.30 -8.44 -24.76
CA PRO A 269 20.75 -8.26 -26.10
C PRO A 269 21.88 -8.26 -27.16
N GLU A 270 21.74 -9.06 -28.22
CA GLU A 270 22.64 -9.01 -29.39
C GLU A 270 22.45 -7.70 -30.18
N ASP A 271 21.19 -7.23 -30.24
CA ASP A 271 20.77 -5.96 -30.84
C ASP A 271 20.56 -4.88 -29.75
N SER A 272 19.85 -3.83 -30.10
CA SER A 272 19.46 -2.84 -29.10
C SER A 272 18.49 -3.41 -28.03
N PRO A 273 18.57 -2.97 -26.78
CA PRO A 273 17.62 -3.40 -25.75
C PRO A 273 16.15 -3.20 -26.13
N SER A 274 15.87 -2.16 -26.92
CA SER A 274 14.52 -1.88 -27.41
C SER A 274 14.04 -2.90 -28.43
N THR A 275 14.93 -3.30 -29.38
CA THR A 275 14.61 -4.34 -30.36
C THR A 275 14.32 -5.67 -29.71
N THR A 276 15.15 -6.06 -28.75
CA THR A 276 14.97 -7.30 -27.97
C THR A 276 13.67 -7.24 -27.17
N ALA A 277 13.37 -6.12 -26.50
CA ALA A 277 12.12 -5.95 -25.76
C ALA A 277 10.88 -6.06 -26.66
N ILE A 278 10.91 -5.50 -27.89
CA ILE A 278 9.82 -5.62 -28.85
C ILE A 278 9.65 -7.09 -29.31
N ALA A 279 10.75 -7.80 -29.56
CA ALA A 279 10.70 -9.22 -29.93
C ALA A 279 10.08 -10.07 -28.81
N LEU A 280 10.49 -9.86 -27.56
CA LEU A 280 9.94 -10.51 -26.39
C LEU A 280 8.45 -10.19 -26.18
N LEU A 281 8.07 -8.92 -26.34
CA LEU A 281 6.68 -8.49 -26.25
C LEU A 281 5.82 -9.18 -27.32
N LYS A 282 6.27 -9.22 -28.57
CA LYS A 282 5.58 -9.95 -29.64
C LYS A 282 5.40 -11.44 -29.32
N ALA A 283 6.45 -12.08 -28.80
CA ALA A 283 6.39 -13.48 -28.40
C ALA A 283 5.41 -13.73 -27.26
N ALA A 284 5.29 -12.81 -26.31
CA ALA A 284 4.31 -12.86 -25.23
C ALA A 284 2.89 -12.67 -25.76
N LEU A 285 2.66 -11.67 -26.60
CA LEU A 285 1.35 -11.40 -27.22
C LEU A 285 0.85 -12.57 -28.06
N ALA A 286 1.73 -13.21 -28.85
CA ALA A 286 1.38 -14.39 -29.64
C ALA A 286 0.90 -15.57 -28.78
N ARG A 287 1.26 -15.60 -27.49
CA ARG A 287 0.82 -16.59 -26.51
C ARG A 287 -0.37 -16.12 -25.67
N GLY A 288 -0.91 -14.94 -25.97
CA GLY A 288 -2.00 -14.34 -25.19
C GLY A 288 -1.59 -13.86 -23.79
N LEU A 289 -0.27 -13.72 -23.51
CA LEU A 289 0.23 -13.36 -22.18
C LEU A 289 0.11 -11.85 -21.94
N ARG A 290 -0.47 -11.49 -20.81
CA ARG A 290 -0.62 -10.10 -20.39
C ARG A 290 0.72 -9.55 -19.92
N THR A 291 1.20 -8.51 -20.58
CA THR A 291 2.57 -8.06 -20.47
C THR A 291 2.68 -6.60 -20.06
N ILE A 292 3.58 -6.31 -19.12
CA ILE A 292 4.01 -4.94 -18.80
C ILE A 292 5.46 -4.75 -19.22
N VAL A 293 5.75 -3.65 -19.93
CA VAL A 293 7.10 -3.29 -20.35
C VAL A 293 7.50 -1.99 -19.69
N TYR A 294 8.58 -2.01 -18.93
CA TYR A 294 9.13 -0.82 -18.28
C TYR A 294 10.31 -0.24 -19.03
N CYS A 295 10.21 1.05 -19.36
CA CYS A 295 11.25 1.82 -20.04
C CYS A 295 11.83 2.90 -19.13
N ARG A 296 13.04 3.36 -19.40
CA ARG A 296 13.70 4.43 -18.63
C ARG A 296 13.16 5.82 -18.95
N SER A 297 12.67 6.06 -20.17
CA SER A 297 12.24 7.39 -20.60
C SER A 297 10.84 7.38 -21.21
N ARG A 298 10.14 8.51 -21.08
CA ARG A 298 8.81 8.72 -21.68
C ARG A 298 8.83 8.55 -23.20
N ARG A 299 9.89 9.04 -23.86
CA ARG A 299 10.06 8.91 -25.31
C ARG A 299 10.18 7.44 -25.73
N MET A 300 10.98 6.66 -25.01
CA MET A 300 11.12 5.22 -25.32
C MET A 300 9.84 4.44 -25.08
N THR A 301 9.03 4.83 -24.07
CA THR A 301 7.72 4.23 -23.84
C THR A 301 6.81 4.36 -25.07
N GLU A 302 6.73 5.54 -25.67
CA GLU A 302 5.92 5.79 -26.87
C GLU A 302 6.48 5.07 -28.11
N LEU A 303 7.79 5.15 -28.31
CA LEU A 303 8.45 4.51 -29.46
C LEU A 303 8.32 2.99 -29.41
N ILE A 304 8.55 2.36 -28.25
CA ILE A 304 8.42 0.90 -28.13
C ILE A 304 6.96 0.48 -28.32
N ALA A 305 6.00 1.21 -27.76
CA ALA A 305 4.58 0.92 -27.96
C ALA A 305 4.18 1.03 -29.45
N LEU A 306 4.64 2.11 -30.12
CA LEU A 306 4.38 2.33 -31.55
C LEU A 306 5.01 1.23 -32.42
N TRP A 307 6.31 0.95 -32.25
CA TRP A 307 7.01 -0.05 -33.02
C TRP A 307 6.54 -1.48 -32.75
N ALA A 308 6.13 -1.76 -31.51
CA ALA A 308 5.53 -3.04 -31.17
C ALA A 308 4.17 -3.20 -31.83
N ALA A 309 3.32 -2.15 -31.84
CA ALA A 309 2.03 -2.17 -32.51
C ALA A 309 2.16 -2.36 -34.03
N ASP A 310 3.10 -1.64 -34.68
CA ASP A 310 3.39 -1.78 -36.10
C ASP A 310 3.78 -3.22 -36.49
N LYS A 311 4.52 -3.90 -35.59
CA LYS A 311 5.00 -5.28 -35.81
C LYS A 311 4.08 -6.37 -35.22
N ALA A 312 2.98 -6.01 -34.53
CA ALA A 312 2.12 -6.94 -33.81
C ALA A 312 0.95 -7.50 -34.65
N GLY A 313 0.75 -7.01 -35.90
CA GLY A 313 -0.34 -7.48 -36.75
C GLY A 313 -1.71 -7.33 -36.08
N SER A 314 -2.43 -8.43 -35.89
CA SER A 314 -3.78 -8.43 -35.28
C SER A 314 -3.80 -7.95 -33.81
N PHE A 315 -2.66 -7.89 -33.14
CA PHE A 315 -2.56 -7.42 -31.75
C PHE A 315 -2.25 -5.92 -31.64
N ALA A 316 -2.11 -5.18 -32.76
CA ALA A 316 -1.75 -3.76 -32.75
C ALA A 316 -2.64 -2.90 -31.82
N GLY A 317 -3.96 -3.10 -31.86
CA GLY A 317 -4.93 -2.38 -31.03
C GLY A 317 -4.96 -2.81 -29.55
N ARG A 318 -4.18 -3.84 -29.16
CA ARG A 318 -4.12 -4.38 -27.79
C ARG A 318 -2.85 -3.97 -27.04
N ILE A 319 -2.09 -3.01 -27.57
CA ILE A 319 -0.90 -2.43 -26.96
C ILE A 319 -1.17 -0.95 -26.70
N SER A 320 -0.82 -0.45 -25.53
CA SER A 320 -0.89 0.98 -25.21
C SER A 320 0.38 1.45 -24.51
N ALA A 321 0.74 2.73 -24.74
CA ALA A 321 1.68 3.43 -23.88
C ALA A 321 0.95 3.97 -22.64
N TYR A 322 1.66 4.06 -21.50
CA TYR A 322 1.16 4.67 -20.28
C TYR A 322 2.24 5.51 -19.62
N ARG A 323 1.93 6.77 -19.32
CA ARG A 323 2.87 7.68 -18.65
C ARG A 323 2.16 8.68 -17.75
N ALA A 324 2.87 9.20 -16.76
CA ALA A 324 2.36 10.17 -15.79
C ALA A 324 1.90 11.51 -16.44
N GLY A 325 2.34 11.82 -17.67
CA GLY A 325 1.94 13.03 -18.39
C GLY A 325 0.62 12.93 -19.15
N PHE A 326 -0.04 11.78 -19.15
CA PHE A 326 -1.39 11.64 -19.70
C PHE A 326 -2.43 12.28 -18.77
N LEU A 327 -3.55 12.73 -19.36
CA LEU A 327 -4.68 13.22 -18.59
C LEU A 327 -5.21 12.14 -17.64
N PRO A 328 -5.78 12.49 -16.49
CA PRO A 328 -6.34 11.52 -15.55
C PRO A 328 -7.38 10.59 -16.17
N GLU A 329 -8.19 11.10 -17.11
CA GLU A 329 -9.20 10.33 -17.83
C GLU A 329 -8.57 9.28 -18.75
N GLU A 330 -7.55 9.67 -19.52
CA GLU A 330 -6.80 8.77 -20.41
C GLU A 330 -6.12 7.63 -19.62
N ARG A 331 -5.56 7.96 -18.46
CA ARG A 331 -4.93 6.94 -17.61
C ARG A 331 -5.94 5.93 -17.12
N ARG A 332 -7.10 6.40 -16.60
CA ARG A 332 -8.18 5.51 -16.13
C ARG A 332 -8.74 4.63 -17.24
N GLU A 333 -8.85 5.16 -18.46
CA GLU A 333 -9.29 4.38 -19.61
C GLU A 333 -8.32 3.22 -19.90
N ILE A 334 -7.00 3.51 -19.93
CA ILE A 334 -5.97 2.48 -20.15
C ILE A 334 -5.98 1.45 -19.03
N GLU A 335 -6.08 1.88 -17.78
CA GLU A 335 -6.17 1.03 -16.60
C GLU A 335 -7.40 0.08 -16.68
N ALA A 336 -8.56 0.62 -16.99
CA ALA A 336 -9.79 -0.16 -17.18
C ALA A 336 -9.65 -1.17 -18.33
N ARG A 337 -9.16 -0.75 -19.48
CA ARG A 337 -8.95 -1.63 -20.65
C ARG A 337 -7.92 -2.73 -20.37
N MET A 338 -6.91 -2.46 -19.53
CA MET A 338 -5.98 -3.48 -19.06
C MET A 338 -6.68 -4.45 -18.10
N SER A 339 -7.45 -3.94 -17.13
CA SER A 339 -8.20 -4.76 -16.19
C SER A 339 -9.17 -5.71 -16.89
N ASP A 340 -9.93 -5.19 -17.86
CA ASP A 340 -10.95 -5.93 -18.61
C ASP A 340 -10.36 -6.87 -19.69
N GLY A 341 -9.02 -6.89 -19.85
CA GLY A 341 -8.34 -7.73 -20.85
C GLY A 341 -8.53 -7.27 -22.29
N GLN A 342 -9.02 -6.06 -22.55
CA GLN A 342 -9.08 -5.45 -23.87
C GLN A 342 -7.68 -5.13 -24.37
N LEU A 343 -6.79 -4.65 -23.46
CA LEU A 343 -5.37 -4.55 -23.73
C LEU A 343 -4.65 -5.81 -23.21
N LEU A 344 -3.67 -6.26 -23.96
CA LEU A 344 -2.75 -7.34 -23.58
C LEU A 344 -1.40 -6.79 -23.12
N ALA A 345 -1.03 -5.60 -23.55
CA ALA A 345 0.24 -5.03 -23.16
C ALA A 345 0.16 -3.55 -22.85
N VAL A 346 0.94 -3.16 -21.86
CA VAL A 346 1.18 -1.76 -21.53
C VAL A 346 2.69 -1.49 -21.47
N VAL A 347 3.14 -0.45 -22.18
CA VAL A 347 4.51 0.04 -22.12
C VAL A 347 4.54 1.30 -21.26
N THR A 348 5.38 1.33 -20.23
CA THR A 348 5.35 2.40 -19.24
C THR A 348 6.73 2.80 -18.74
N THR A 349 6.79 3.86 -17.96
CA THR A 349 7.93 4.23 -17.11
C THR A 349 7.66 3.76 -15.67
N SER A 350 8.27 4.38 -14.67
CA SER A 350 7.95 4.17 -13.25
C SER A 350 6.49 4.54 -12.86
N ALA A 351 5.70 5.07 -13.81
CA ALA A 351 4.33 5.49 -13.53
C ALA A 351 3.40 4.35 -13.06
N LEU A 352 3.67 3.12 -13.46
CA LEU A 352 2.97 1.91 -12.98
C LEU A 352 3.82 1.08 -11.99
N GLU A 353 4.86 1.65 -11.41
CA GLU A 353 5.70 0.96 -10.42
C GLU A 353 4.99 0.80 -9.07
N LEU A 354 4.24 1.81 -8.64
CA LEU A 354 3.50 1.82 -7.38
C LEU A 354 2.02 1.46 -7.59
N GLY A 355 1.49 0.72 -6.69
CA GLY A 355 0.15 0.30 -6.26
C GLY A 355 -1.07 0.33 -7.19
N ILE A 356 -1.02 0.94 -8.38
CA ILE A 356 -2.17 1.03 -9.29
C ILE A 356 -2.59 -0.37 -9.76
N ASP A 357 -3.87 -0.69 -9.66
CA ASP A 357 -4.40 -1.97 -10.12
C ASP A 357 -4.69 -1.97 -11.62
N ILE A 358 -3.98 -2.82 -12.35
CA ILE A 358 -4.14 -3.04 -13.79
C ILE A 358 -4.47 -4.50 -14.11
N GLY A 359 -4.97 -5.22 -13.09
CA GLY A 359 -5.31 -6.63 -13.18
C GLY A 359 -4.09 -7.57 -13.10
N SER A 360 -4.33 -8.87 -13.34
CA SER A 360 -3.26 -9.87 -13.34
C SER A 360 -2.40 -9.75 -14.59
N LEU A 361 -1.09 -9.86 -14.42
CA LEU A 361 -0.10 -9.82 -15.49
C LEU A 361 0.78 -11.08 -15.43
N ASP A 362 1.21 -11.58 -16.59
CA ASP A 362 1.99 -12.80 -16.73
C ASP A 362 3.48 -12.51 -16.92
N VAL A 363 3.79 -11.44 -17.69
CA VAL A 363 5.17 -11.11 -18.08
C VAL A 363 5.49 -9.65 -17.75
N CYS A 364 6.63 -9.43 -17.12
CA CYS A 364 7.24 -8.12 -16.91
C CYS A 364 8.55 -8.05 -17.70
N ILE A 365 8.68 -7.08 -18.61
CA ILE A 365 9.90 -6.81 -19.35
C ILE A 365 10.50 -5.50 -18.83
N LEU A 366 11.73 -5.57 -18.32
CA LEU A 366 12.50 -4.42 -17.87
C LEU A 366 13.53 -4.05 -18.94
N VAL A 367 13.37 -2.91 -19.60
CA VAL A 367 14.30 -2.41 -20.61
C VAL A 367 15.39 -1.60 -19.90
N GLY A 368 16.46 -2.27 -19.55
CA GLY A 368 17.54 -1.78 -18.71
C GLY A 368 17.25 -1.92 -17.21
N TYR A 369 18.31 -1.87 -16.41
CA TYR A 369 18.22 -1.96 -14.95
C TYR A 369 17.52 -0.71 -14.37
N PRO A 370 16.51 -0.84 -13.51
CA PRO A 370 15.76 0.29 -12.95
C PRO A 370 16.55 1.22 -12.01
N GLY A 371 17.81 0.92 -11.74
CA GLY A 371 18.69 1.70 -10.88
C GLY A 371 18.75 1.21 -9.42
N THR A 372 17.74 0.49 -8.94
CA THR A 372 17.75 -0.12 -7.60
C THR A 372 17.11 -1.51 -7.61
N VAL A 373 17.56 -2.37 -6.70
CA VAL A 373 16.96 -3.70 -6.49
C VAL A 373 15.48 -3.56 -6.10
N ILE A 374 15.15 -2.58 -5.28
CA ILE A 374 13.76 -2.34 -4.84
C ILE A 374 12.85 -2.03 -6.02
N SER A 375 13.23 -1.09 -6.90
CA SER A 375 12.47 -0.81 -8.12
C SER A 375 12.33 -2.04 -9.02
N THR A 376 13.40 -2.84 -9.13
CA THR A 376 13.36 -4.10 -9.91
C THR A 376 12.32 -5.06 -9.31
N MET A 377 12.36 -5.25 -8.00
CA MET A 377 11.42 -6.14 -7.30
C MET A 377 9.98 -5.61 -7.31
N GLN A 378 9.78 -4.30 -7.24
CA GLN A 378 8.45 -3.68 -7.33
C GLN A 378 7.84 -3.83 -8.71
N ARG A 379 8.60 -3.55 -9.79
CA ARG A 379 8.17 -3.74 -11.17
C ARG A 379 7.93 -5.20 -11.46
N GLY A 380 8.85 -6.09 -11.07
CA GLY A 380 8.67 -7.52 -11.16
C GLY A 380 7.55 -8.08 -10.27
N GLY A 381 7.19 -7.37 -9.20
CA GLY A 381 6.07 -7.72 -8.31
C GLY A 381 4.69 -7.45 -8.89
N ARG A 382 4.61 -6.82 -10.08
CA ARG A 382 3.34 -6.59 -10.80
C ARG A 382 2.81 -7.84 -11.45
N VAL A 383 3.66 -8.85 -11.69
CA VAL A 383 3.29 -10.12 -12.31
C VAL A 383 3.20 -11.24 -11.27
N GLY A 384 2.45 -12.29 -11.59
CA GLY A 384 2.31 -13.49 -10.73
C GLY A 384 1.46 -13.27 -9.50
N ARG A 385 0.37 -12.52 -9.60
CA ARG A 385 -0.63 -12.38 -8.54
C ARG A 385 -1.42 -13.67 -8.36
N ALA A 386 -1.98 -13.89 -7.17
CA ALA A 386 -2.88 -15.00 -6.85
C ALA A 386 -2.31 -16.39 -7.12
N GLY A 387 -0.99 -16.58 -6.96
CA GLY A 387 -0.36 -17.90 -7.14
C GLY A 387 -0.07 -18.29 -8.61
N GLN A 388 -0.26 -17.39 -9.57
CA GLN A 388 0.05 -17.63 -10.98
C GLN A 388 1.56 -17.67 -11.24
N GLU A 389 1.98 -18.56 -12.14
CA GLU A 389 3.35 -18.58 -12.65
C GLU A 389 3.60 -17.37 -13.54
N SER A 390 4.77 -16.75 -13.43
CA SER A 390 5.06 -15.50 -14.13
C SER A 390 6.54 -15.36 -14.47
N ALA A 391 6.85 -14.47 -15.43
CA ALA A 391 8.21 -14.18 -15.85
C ALA A 391 8.57 -12.70 -15.71
N VAL A 392 9.76 -12.43 -15.21
CA VAL A 392 10.40 -11.12 -15.20
C VAL A 392 11.65 -11.20 -16.08
N LEU A 393 11.64 -10.48 -17.18
CA LEU A 393 12.72 -10.46 -18.17
C LEU A 393 13.46 -9.14 -18.05
N LEU A 394 14.70 -9.16 -17.58
CA LEU A 394 15.55 -7.99 -17.51
C LEU A 394 16.47 -8.00 -18.71
N VAL A 395 16.20 -7.12 -19.66
CA VAL A 395 17.05 -6.90 -20.84
C VAL A 395 18.14 -5.91 -20.44
N ALA A 396 19.40 -6.33 -20.54
CA ALA A 396 20.53 -5.46 -20.23
C ALA A 396 20.52 -4.23 -21.13
N GLY A 397 20.91 -3.11 -20.60
CA GLY A 397 21.03 -1.83 -21.29
C GLY A 397 22.37 -1.20 -20.94
N GLU A 398 22.85 -0.34 -21.80
CA GLU A 398 24.05 0.45 -21.57
C GLU A 398 23.91 1.38 -20.35
#